data_a19658af6abfdd525d5043782e56e0dc
#
_entry.id   a19658af6abfdd525d5043782e56e0dc
#
_cell.length_a   1.000
_cell.length_b   1.000
_cell.length_c   1.000
_cell.angle_alpha   90.00
_cell.angle_beta   90.00
_cell.angle_gamma   90.00
#
_symmetry.space_group_name_H-M   'P 1'
#
loop_
_entity.id
_entity.type
_entity.pdbx_description
1 polymer ?
#
loop_
_entity_poly.entity_id
_entity_poly.type
_entity_poly.pdbx_seq_one_letter_code
_entity_poly.pdbx_strand_id
1 'polypeptide(L)'
;ILISEIKRIANTNNIWQAVYTAVTKIPTPIVKSTYWHRFLNIKRLVKTGFYQTDRLREKYFELRGTSQFRKMTSKDIPKVTIILKKYFEQFKIAPVINKDWVKRWILPINSYVNDETEDFISFYDVPYDRVDNLDSVKQAYAFYMVGDVYNDAFLIARNLGYDVFNTLDIGQLRTDLERLKFLKGSGHVYYYLFNWLPSSSIGSEDVQLKLP
;
A
#
# COMPACT_ATOMS: atom_id res chain seq x y z
N ILE A 1 17.95 -4.22 -22.82
CA ILE A 1 19.14 -3.42 -22.42
C ILE A 1 19.06 -3.09 -20.93
N LEU A 2 18.04 -2.37 -20.44
CA LEU A 2 17.95 -1.93 -19.04
C LEU A 2 17.99 -3.10 -18.03
N ILE A 3 17.16 -4.14 -18.24
CA ILE A 3 17.12 -5.33 -17.36
C ILE A 3 18.48 -6.05 -17.35
N SER A 4 19.14 -6.15 -18.49
CA SER A 4 20.47 -6.79 -18.58
C SER A 4 21.53 -6.01 -17.79
N GLU A 5 21.46 -4.67 -17.81
CA GLU A 5 22.39 -3.82 -17.07
C GLU A 5 22.12 -3.87 -15.56
N ILE A 6 20.85 -3.83 -15.13
CA ILE A 6 20.48 -4.02 -13.72
C ILE A 6 21.01 -5.36 -13.21
N LYS A 7 20.82 -6.45 -13.99
CA LYS A 7 21.35 -7.78 -13.65
C LYS A 7 22.89 -7.77 -13.55
N ARG A 8 23.59 -7.11 -14.47
CA ARG A 8 25.05 -6.97 -14.43
C ARG A 8 25.50 -6.27 -13.15
N ILE A 9 24.88 -5.13 -12.80
CA ILE A 9 25.17 -4.37 -11.57
C ILE A 9 24.89 -5.22 -10.33
N ALA A 10 23.78 -5.92 -10.28
CA ALA A 10 23.45 -6.80 -9.16
C ALA A 10 24.52 -7.89 -8.98
N ASN A 11 24.90 -8.57 -10.05
CA ASN A 11 25.91 -9.63 -10.03
C ASN A 11 27.29 -9.13 -9.59
N THR A 12 27.71 -7.91 -10.01
CA THR A 12 28.96 -7.30 -9.56
C THR A 12 28.97 -6.98 -8.05
N ASN A 13 27.78 -6.87 -7.46
CA ASN A 13 27.60 -6.69 -6.00
C ASN A 13 27.23 -7.99 -5.27
N ASN A 14 27.48 -9.16 -5.87
CA ASN A 14 27.14 -10.48 -5.32
C ASN A 14 25.63 -10.67 -5.03
N ILE A 15 24.76 -9.98 -5.76
CA ILE A 15 23.31 -10.14 -5.67
C ILE A 15 22.86 -11.01 -6.85
N TRP A 16 22.43 -12.25 -6.53
CA TRP A 16 22.07 -13.27 -7.52
C TRP A 16 20.59 -13.58 -7.56
N GLN A 17 19.82 -13.10 -6.59
CA GLN A 17 18.40 -13.36 -6.43
C GLN A 17 17.66 -12.03 -6.38
N ALA A 18 16.44 -12.01 -6.92
CA ALA A 18 15.60 -10.82 -6.87
C ALA A 18 14.11 -11.19 -6.72
N VAL A 19 13.37 -10.29 -6.07
CA VAL A 19 11.93 -10.20 -6.13
C VAL A 19 11.57 -8.97 -6.97
N TYR A 20 10.60 -9.09 -7.87
CA TYR A 20 10.10 -7.96 -8.64
C TYR A 20 8.61 -8.07 -8.89
N THR A 21 7.99 -6.98 -9.30
CA THR A 21 6.57 -6.92 -9.64
C THR A 21 6.38 -6.43 -11.07
N ALA A 22 5.26 -6.83 -11.66
CA ALA A 22 4.82 -6.33 -12.95
C ALA A 22 3.28 -6.18 -12.98
N VAL A 23 2.79 -5.19 -13.70
CA VAL A 23 1.35 -5.00 -13.94
C VAL A 23 0.84 -5.89 -15.07
N THR A 24 1.71 -6.22 -16.02
CA THR A 24 1.44 -7.19 -17.09
C THR A 24 1.88 -8.58 -16.66
N LYS A 25 1.03 -9.58 -16.88
CA LYS A 25 1.36 -10.96 -16.54
C LYS A 25 2.48 -11.51 -17.43
N ILE A 26 3.60 -11.84 -16.81
CA ILE A 26 4.71 -12.60 -17.41
C ILE A 26 4.63 -14.04 -16.88
N PRO A 27 4.94 -15.10 -17.63
CA PRO A 27 5.05 -16.45 -17.09
C PRO A 27 6.26 -16.55 -16.15
N THR A 28 6.21 -17.13 -15.01
CA THR A 28 5.12 -17.60 -14.15
C THR A 28 5.12 -16.79 -12.86
N PRO A 29 4.09 -16.03 -12.52
CA PRO A 29 4.05 -15.30 -11.27
C PRO A 29 3.89 -16.25 -10.09
N ILE A 30 4.48 -15.93 -8.96
CA ILE A 30 4.29 -16.66 -7.70
C ILE A 30 2.99 -16.25 -7.00
N VAL A 31 2.64 -14.94 -7.10
CA VAL A 31 1.43 -14.37 -6.52
C VAL A 31 0.81 -13.35 -7.48
N LYS A 32 -0.50 -13.35 -7.54
CA LYS A 32 -1.31 -12.29 -8.16
C LYS A 32 -2.03 -11.53 -7.06
N SER A 33 -1.92 -10.21 -7.09
CA SER A 33 -2.66 -9.29 -6.22
C SER A 33 -3.53 -8.36 -7.06
N THR A 34 -4.63 -7.91 -6.49
CA THR A 34 -5.60 -7.01 -7.13
C THR A 34 -5.66 -5.70 -6.35
N TYR A 35 -5.79 -4.59 -7.04
CA TYR A 35 -6.09 -3.30 -6.41
C TYR A 35 -7.54 -3.24 -5.96
N TRP A 36 -7.74 -2.66 -4.77
CA TRP A 36 -9.04 -2.35 -4.20
C TRP A 36 -9.08 -0.88 -3.82
N HIS A 37 -10.26 -0.26 -4.00
CA HIS A 37 -10.47 1.17 -3.90
C HIS A 37 -11.51 1.49 -2.84
N ARG A 38 -11.19 2.35 -1.88
CA ARG A 38 -12.12 2.91 -0.91
C ARG A 38 -12.38 4.37 -1.24
N PHE A 39 -13.61 4.70 -1.60
CA PHE A 39 -13.99 6.07 -1.94
C PHE A 39 -14.11 6.92 -0.67
N LEU A 40 -13.46 8.08 -0.68
CA LEU A 40 -13.47 9.05 0.41
C LEU A 40 -14.31 10.28 0.07
N ASN A 41 -14.38 10.66 -1.22
CA ASN A 41 -15.11 11.83 -1.73
C ASN A 41 -15.88 11.50 -3.01
N ILE A 42 -17.06 10.90 -2.84
CA ILE A 42 -17.87 10.44 -3.98
C ILE A 42 -18.29 11.58 -4.88
N LYS A 43 -18.67 12.73 -4.33
CA LYS A 43 -19.13 13.89 -5.12
C LYS A 43 -18.07 14.31 -6.14
N ARG A 44 -16.80 14.35 -5.70
CA ARG A 44 -15.70 14.71 -6.57
C ARG A 44 -15.41 13.61 -7.59
N LEU A 45 -15.46 12.35 -7.20
CA LEU A 45 -15.25 11.20 -8.10
C LEU A 45 -16.28 11.14 -9.22
N VAL A 46 -17.54 11.46 -8.93
CA VAL A 46 -18.59 11.55 -9.95
C VAL A 46 -18.37 12.77 -10.85
N LYS A 47 -18.09 13.95 -10.27
CA LYS A 47 -17.81 15.18 -11.01
C LYS A 47 -16.64 15.03 -11.99
N THR A 48 -15.59 14.32 -11.59
CA THR A 48 -14.40 14.10 -12.42
C THR A 48 -14.54 12.96 -13.43
N GLY A 49 -15.69 12.27 -13.46
CA GLY A 49 -15.90 11.10 -14.32
C GLY A 49 -15.06 9.88 -13.95
N PHE A 50 -14.39 9.91 -12.79
CA PHE A 50 -13.64 8.76 -12.28
C PHE A 50 -14.56 7.59 -11.94
N TYR A 51 -15.77 7.89 -11.51
CA TYR A 51 -16.78 6.90 -11.18
C TYR A 51 -18.12 7.27 -11.82
N GLN A 52 -18.69 6.33 -12.58
CA GLN A 52 -19.95 6.52 -13.30
C GLN A 52 -21.02 5.63 -12.68
N THR A 53 -21.74 6.10 -11.65
CA THR A 53 -22.97 5.44 -11.25
C THR A 53 -23.81 6.27 -10.28
N ASP A 54 -25.14 6.25 -10.53
CA ASP A 54 -26.18 6.79 -9.66
C ASP A 54 -26.52 5.86 -8.49
N ARG A 55 -25.86 4.69 -8.38
CA ARG A 55 -26.24 3.61 -7.46
C ARG A 55 -25.54 3.63 -6.11
N LEU A 56 -24.34 4.24 -5.99
CA LEU A 56 -23.65 4.32 -4.72
C LEU A 56 -24.12 5.52 -3.92
N ARG A 57 -24.84 5.24 -2.84
CA ARG A 57 -25.26 6.27 -1.91
C ARG A 57 -24.04 6.78 -1.14
N GLU A 58 -23.81 8.09 -1.14
CA GLU A 58 -22.74 8.76 -0.37
C GLU A 58 -22.69 8.27 1.08
N LYS A 59 -23.88 8.08 1.70
CA LYS A 59 -24.05 7.54 3.05
C LYS A 59 -23.38 6.16 3.26
N TYR A 60 -23.22 5.34 2.22
CA TYR A 60 -22.55 4.05 2.34
C TYR A 60 -21.08 4.19 2.70
N PHE A 61 -20.41 5.23 2.19
CA PHE A 61 -19.00 5.50 2.42
C PHE A 61 -18.73 6.55 3.51
N GLU A 62 -19.76 6.98 4.22
CA GLU A 62 -19.63 7.97 5.29
C GLU A 62 -18.62 7.50 6.34
N LEU A 63 -17.68 8.38 6.69
CA LEU A 63 -16.70 8.20 7.75
C LEU A 63 -17.10 9.06 8.93
N ARG A 64 -17.11 8.47 10.14
CA ARG A 64 -17.46 9.16 11.40
C ARG A 64 -16.33 9.03 12.39
N GLY A 65 -16.23 9.99 13.29
CA GLY A 65 -15.24 10.04 14.35
C GLY A 65 -14.02 10.90 14.03
N THR A 66 -13.07 10.85 14.93
CA THR A 66 -11.77 11.54 14.84
C THR A 66 -10.66 10.51 15.05
N SER A 67 -9.51 10.72 14.43
CA SER A 67 -8.36 9.85 14.61
C SER A 67 -7.53 10.27 15.81
N GLN A 68 -7.02 9.30 16.57
CA GLN A 68 -6.08 9.49 17.67
C GLN A 68 -4.60 9.42 17.22
N PHE A 69 -4.39 9.29 15.93
CA PHE A 69 -3.05 9.22 15.35
C PHE A 69 -2.46 10.61 15.11
N ARG A 70 -1.19 10.77 15.44
CA ARG A 70 -0.40 11.95 15.09
C ARG A 70 0.60 11.63 13.98
N LYS A 71 1.03 12.67 13.26
CA LYS A 71 2.09 12.54 12.25
C LYS A 71 3.38 12.02 12.90
N MET A 72 4.00 11.03 12.26
CA MET A 72 5.30 10.48 12.64
C MET A 72 6.40 11.54 12.52
N THR A 73 7.34 11.51 13.45
CA THR A 73 8.54 12.33 13.46
C THR A 73 9.81 11.48 13.48
N SER A 74 10.98 12.08 13.34
CA SER A 74 12.27 11.37 13.44
C SER A 74 12.49 10.70 14.81
N LYS A 75 11.86 11.21 15.86
CA LYS A 75 11.94 10.62 17.22
C LYS A 75 11.23 9.26 17.31
N ASP A 76 10.27 9.00 16.42
CA ASP A 76 9.49 7.77 16.40
C ASP A 76 10.17 6.62 15.65
N ILE A 77 11.26 6.89 14.91
CA ILE A 77 11.98 5.90 14.11
C ILE A 77 12.30 4.62 14.91
N PRO A 78 12.84 4.68 16.14
CA PRO A 78 13.14 3.48 16.90
C PRO A 78 11.88 2.66 17.21
N LYS A 79 10.78 3.31 17.68
CA LYS A 79 9.49 2.67 17.98
C LYS A 79 8.93 2.01 16.72
N VAL A 80 8.83 2.74 15.60
CA VAL A 80 8.28 2.25 14.34
C VAL A 80 9.12 1.11 13.77
N THR A 81 10.44 1.16 13.93
CA THR A 81 11.32 0.05 13.50
C THR A 81 10.98 -1.25 14.24
N ILE A 82 10.72 -1.19 15.54
CA ILE A 82 10.33 -2.36 16.34
C ILE A 82 8.96 -2.89 15.91
N ILE A 83 7.98 -2.00 15.78
CA ILE A 83 6.61 -2.33 15.36
C ILE A 83 6.63 -3.05 14.00
N LEU A 84 7.31 -2.48 13.01
CA LEU A 84 7.37 -3.05 11.66
C LEU A 84 8.16 -4.36 11.62
N LYS A 85 9.25 -4.51 12.38
CA LYS A 85 9.97 -5.79 12.48
C LYS A 85 9.04 -6.90 12.97
N LYS A 86 8.39 -6.69 14.11
CA LYS A 86 7.45 -7.65 14.70
C LYS A 86 6.30 -7.98 13.73
N TYR A 87 5.76 -6.96 13.04
CA TYR A 87 4.71 -7.15 12.06
C TYR A 87 5.13 -8.00 10.86
N PHE A 88 6.36 -7.82 10.36
CA PHE A 88 6.83 -8.53 9.17
C PHE A 88 7.29 -9.97 9.43
N GLU A 89 7.57 -10.36 10.66
CA GLU A 89 7.98 -11.74 11.03
C GLU A 89 6.93 -12.81 10.65
N GLN A 90 5.67 -12.42 10.50
CA GLN A 90 4.60 -13.33 10.12
C GLN A 90 4.49 -13.63 8.61
N PHE A 91 5.25 -12.93 7.76
CA PHE A 91 5.18 -13.06 6.31
C PHE A 91 6.41 -13.74 5.72
N LYS A 92 6.21 -14.56 4.68
CA LYS A 92 7.32 -15.23 3.97
C LYS A 92 8.09 -14.26 3.06
N ILE A 93 7.41 -13.26 2.51
CA ILE A 93 8.02 -12.21 1.67
C ILE A 93 7.69 -10.85 2.27
N ALA A 94 8.69 -10.24 2.88
CA ALA A 94 8.59 -8.91 3.49
C ALA A 94 9.95 -8.18 3.42
N PRO A 95 10.00 -6.85 3.57
CA PRO A 95 11.25 -6.12 3.61
C PRO A 95 12.02 -6.39 4.90
N VAL A 96 13.35 -6.35 4.81
CA VAL A 96 14.22 -6.36 5.98
C VAL A 96 14.27 -4.95 6.57
N ILE A 97 13.80 -4.81 7.82
CA ILE A 97 13.60 -3.51 8.47
C ILE A 97 14.78 -3.16 9.37
N ASN A 98 15.32 -1.96 9.18
CA ASN A 98 16.22 -1.30 10.11
C ASN A 98 15.87 0.20 10.21
N LYS A 99 16.57 0.94 11.09
CA LYS A 99 16.31 2.38 11.30
C LYS A 99 16.52 3.22 10.04
N ASP A 100 17.54 2.89 9.25
CA ASP A 100 17.85 3.61 8.00
C ASP A 100 16.78 3.37 6.95
N TRP A 101 16.25 2.16 6.86
CA TRP A 101 15.13 1.82 5.99
C TRP A 101 13.87 2.62 6.38
N VAL A 102 13.53 2.67 7.68
CA VAL A 102 12.39 3.45 8.19
C VAL A 102 12.58 4.94 7.93
N LYS A 103 13.79 5.46 8.17
CA LYS A 103 14.13 6.85 7.89
C LYS A 103 13.97 7.19 6.41
N ARG A 104 14.38 6.28 5.52
CA ARG A 104 14.39 6.50 4.07
C ARG A 104 13.02 6.35 3.43
N TRP A 105 12.24 5.34 3.82
CA TRP A 105 11.03 4.92 3.11
C TRP A 105 9.72 5.26 3.84
N ILE A 106 9.75 5.34 5.18
CA ILE A 106 8.57 5.55 6.00
C ILE A 106 8.43 7.02 6.42
N LEU A 107 9.52 7.62 6.90
CA LEU A 107 9.46 8.98 7.41
C LEU A 107 9.04 10.05 6.37
N PRO A 108 9.45 9.96 5.08
CA PRO A 108 9.09 10.99 4.09
C PRO A 108 7.64 10.95 3.63
N ILE A 109 6.93 9.83 3.78
CA ILE A 109 5.55 9.66 3.32
C ILE A 109 4.52 10.04 4.40
N ASN A 110 3.24 9.82 4.12
CA ASN A 110 2.19 10.02 5.10
C ASN A 110 2.19 8.90 6.14
N SER A 111 2.97 9.06 7.19
CA SER A 111 3.15 8.10 8.28
C SER A 111 2.65 8.66 9.60
N TYR A 112 1.90 7.84 10.36
CA TYR A 112 1.24 8.23 11.59
C TYR A 112 1.41 7.15 12.65
N VAL A 113 1.53 7.58 13.90
CA VAL A 113 1.70 6.73 15.08
C VAL A 113 0.62 7.06 16.11
N ASN A 114 0.24 6.04 16.87
CA ASN A 114 -0.51 6.22 18.09
C ASN A 114 0.48 6.18 19.27
N ASP A 115 0.34 7.11 20.22
CA ASP A 115 1.26 7.18 21.37
C ASP A 115 0.95 6.11 22.43
N GLU A 116 -0.29 5.63 22.49
CA GLU A 116 -0.78 4.68 23.48
C GLU A 116 -0.68 3.23 23.03
N THR A 117 -0.62 2.97 21.70
CA THR A 117 -0.63 1.61 21.15
C THR A 117 0.58 1.36 20.25
N GLU A 118 0.73 0.10 19.79
CA GLU A 118 1.70 -0.27 18.75
C GLU A 118 1.12 -0.12 17.33
N ASP A 119 0.00 0.59 17.18
CA ASP A 119 -0.63 0.78 15.89
C ASP A 119 0.14 1.77 15.01
N PHE A 120 0.13 1.49 13.72
CA PHE A 120 0.88 2.28 12.76
C PHE A 120 0.14 2.40 11.42
N ILE A 121 0.16 3.61 10.84
CA ILE A 121 -0.42 3.91 9.54
C ILE A 121 0.65 4.50 8.63
N SER A 122 0.78 3.98 7.40
CA SER A 122 1.52 4.68 6.34
C SER A 122 0.87 4.52 4.98
N PHE A 123 0.83 5.61 4.22
CA PHE A 123 0.36 5.66 2.85
C PHE A 123 1.10 6.74 2.06
N TYR A 124 1.13 6.61 0.75
CA TYR A 124 1.76 7.58 -0.15
C TYR A 124 0.78 8.00 -1.24
N ASP A 125 1.08 9.09 -1.91
CA ASP A 125 0.35 9.56 -3.07
C ASP A 125 1.13 9.28 -4.35
N VAL A 126 0.39 8.92 -5.39
CA VAL A 126 0.92 8.88 -6.75
C VAL A 126 0.29 10.06 -7.48
N PRO A 127 1.09 11.03 -7.94
CA PRO A 127 0.57 12.12 -8.75
C PRO A 127 -0.11 11.55 -9.99
N TYR A 128 -1.37 11.89 -10.18
CA TYR A 128 -2.13 11.53 -11.36
C TYR A 128 -2.56 12.81 -12.06
N ASP A 129 -1.72 13.27 -12.97
CA ASP A 129 -2.05 14.40 -13.83
C ASP A 129 -2.79 13.89 -15.07
N ARG A 130 -4.06 14.26 -15.20
CA ARG A 130 -4.75 14.09 -16.46
C ARG A 130 -4.20 15.10 -17.48
N VAL A 131 -3.95 14.63 -18.69
CA VAL A 131 -3.42 15.43 -19.82
C VAL A 131 -4.33 16.63 -20.18
N ASP A 132 -5.61 16.59 -19.77
CA ASP A 132 -6.64 17.54 -20.12
C ASP A 132 -6.93 18.60 -19.04
N ASN A 133 -6.10 18.75 -18.01
CA ASN A 133 -6.18 19.76 -16.94
C ASN A 133 -7.57 19.85 -16.21
N LEU A 134 -8.43 18.86 -16.39
CA LEU A 134 -9.68 18.76 -15.65
C LEU A 134 -9.40 18.13 -14.29
N ASP A 135 -9.94 18.72 -13.24
CA ASP A 135 -9.90 18.30 -11.81
C ASP A 135 -9.27 16.94 -11.54
N SER A 136 -7.98 16.89 -11.18
CA SER A 136 -7.27 15.65 -10.88
C SER A 136 -7.82 14.98 -9.63
N VAL A 137 -7.99 13.64 -9.65
CA VAL A 137 -8.38 12.83 -8.50
C VAL A 137 -7.15 12.56 -7.64
N LYS A 138 -7.20 12.97 -6.38
CA LYS A 138 -6.10 12.74 -5.43
C LYS A 138 -6.23 11.34 -4.81
N GLN A 139 -5.22 10.49 -5.03
CA GLN A 139 -5.24 9.09 -4.62
C GLN A 139 -4.19 8.79 -3.57
N ALA A 140 -4.59 8.18 -2.45
CA ALA A 140 -3.71 7.62 -1.45
C ALA A 140 -3.52 6.12 -1.71
N TYR A 141 -2.31 5.61 -1.52
CA TYR A 141 -1.98 4.19 -1.64
C TYR A 141 -1.46 3.67 -0.30
N ALA A 142 -2.16 2.68 0.27
CA ALA A 142 -1.74 2.04 1.51
C ALA A 142 -0.32 1.47 1.37
N PHE A 143 0.59 1.90 2.24
CA PHE A 143 1.93 1.32 2.28
C PHE A 143 1.96 0.22 3.35
N TYR A 144 2.13 0.56 4.62
CA TYR A 144 2.07 -0.43 5.71
C TYR A 144 1.09 0.03 6.78
N MET A 145 0.25 -0.90 7.21
CA MET A 145 -0.77 -0.71 8.23
C MET A 145 -0.58 -1.79 9.30
N VAL A 146 -0.48 -1.41 10.55
CA VAL A 146 -0.36 -2.34 11.68
C VAL A 146 -1.49 -2.04 12.68
N GLY A 147 -2.27 -3.05 13.02
CA GLY A 147 -3.48 -2.92 13.84
C GLY A 147 -4.77 -2.72 13.03
N ASP A 148 -5.90 -2.51 13.70
CA ASP A 148 -7.21 -2.22 13.05
C ASP A 148 -7.34 -0.70 12.79
N VAL A 149 -6.52 -0.19 11.89
CA VAL A 149 -6.26 1.24 11.69
C VAL A 149 -6.87 1.83 10.42
N TYR A 150 -7.59 1.04 9.63
CA TYR A 150 -8.07 1.50 8.33
C TYR A 150 -9.07 2.64 8.41
N ASN A 151 -9.97 2.64 9.39
CA ASN A 151 -10.91 3.75 9.57
C ASN A 151 -10.19 5.06 9.89
N ASP A 152 -9.16 5.01 10.74
CA ASP A 152 -8.30 6.17 11.04
C ASP A 152 -7.54 6.64 9.80
N ALA A 153 -6.97 5.70 9.03
CA ALA A 153 -6.29 6.02 7.77
C ALA A 153 -7.22 6.72 6.78
N PHE A 154 -8.48 6.29 6.66
CA PHE A 154 -9.48 6.94 5.80
C PHE A 154 -9.84 8.34 6.29
N LEU A 155 -10.01 8.54 7.61
CA LEU A 155 -10.26 9.85 8.20
C LEU A 155 -9.10 10.81 7.93
N ILE A 156 -7.87 10.36 8.17
CA ILE A 156 -6.66 11.15 7.93
C ILE A 156 -6.55 11.49 6.44
N ALA A 157 -6.66 10.50 5.56
CA ALA A 157 -6.54 10.71 4.12
C ALA A 157 -7.62 11.67 3.61
N ARG A 158 -8.90 11.53 4.04
CA ARG A 158 -9.97 12.45 3.70
C ARG A 158 -9.67 13.88 4.15
N ASN A 159 -9.18 14.06 5.38
CA ASN A 159 -8.84 15.38 5.93
C ASN A 159 -7.66 16.03 5.18
N LEU A 160 -6.77 15.23 4.57
CA LEU A 160 -5.72 15.70 3.67
C LEU A 160 -6.20 15.94 2.23
N GLY A 161 -7.50 15.76 1.98
CA GLY A 161 -8.12 16.02 0.68
C GLY A 161 -7.94 14.90 -0.35
N TYR A 162 -7.65 13.65 0.08
CA TYR A 162 -7.65 12.51 -0.82
C TYR A 162 -9.09 12.10 -1.16
N ASP A 163 -9.32 11.72 -2.41
CA ASP A 163 -10.61 11.30 -2.93
C ASP A 163 -10.80 9.78 -2.90
N VAL A 164 -9.70 9.03 -3.04
CA VAL A 164 -9.67 7.57 -3.05
C VAL A 164 -8.52 7.07 -2.19
N PHE A 165 -8.76 5.97 -1.48
CA PHE A 165 -7.74 5.20 -0.75
C PHE A 165 -7.61 3.82 -1.40
N ASN A 166 -6.44 3.53 -1.93
CA ASN A 166 -6.14 2.31 -2.67
C ASN A 166 -5.34 1.33 -1.81
N THR A 167 -5.55 0.05 -2.02
CA THR A 167 -4.75 -1.02 -1.40
C THR A 167 -4.65 -2.24 -2.30
N LEU A 168 -3.70 -3.13 -2.02
CA LEU A 168 -3.59 -4.46 -2.61
C LEU A 168 -4.15 -5.51 -1.65
N ASP A 169 -4.73 -6.58 -2.20
CA ASP A 169 -5.24 -7.74 -1.44
C ASP A 169 -4.11 -8.71 -1.04
N ILE A 170 -3.09 -8.20 -0.35
CA ILE A 170 -1.97 -8.97 0.19
C ILE A 170 -1.93 -8.90 1.72
N GLY A 171 -1.24 -9.87 2.32
CA GLY A 171 -1.14 -9.98 3.77
C GLY A 171 -2.49 -10.20 4.45
N GLN A 172 -2.66 -9.66 5.64
CA GLN A 172 -3.86 -9.86 6.46
C GLN A 172 -5.11 -9.15 5.95
N LEU A 173 -4.95 -8.11 5.14
CA LEU A 173 -6.07 -7.27 4.69
C LEU A 173 -7.09 -8.00 3.81
N ARG A 174 -6.70 -9.10 3.19
CA ARG A 174 -7.55 -9.85 2.23
C ARG A 174 -8.93 -10.20 2.77
N THR A 175 -9.06 -10.49 4.05
CA THR A 175 -10.32 -10.89 4.70
C THR A 175 -11.24 -9.73 5.06
N ASP A 176 -10.72 -8.51 5.14
CA ASP A 176 -11.45 -7.35 5.66
C ASP A 176 -11.87 -6.32 4.60
N LEU A 177 -11.50 -6.53 3.35
CA LEU A 177 -11.71 -5.54 2.28
C LEU A 177 -13.19 -5.15 2.11
N GLU A 178 -14.10 -6.13 2.13
CA GLU A 178 -15.54 -5.88 1.99
C GLU A 178 -16.12 -5.21 3.25
N ARG A 179 -15.70 -5.64 4.44
CA ARG A 179 -16.09 -5.03 5.72
C ARG A 179 -15.70 -3.54 5.76
N LEU A 180 -14.52 -3.24 5.26
CA LEU A 180 -13.98 -1.88 5.14
C LEU A 180 -14.55 -1.11 3.94
N LYS A 181 -15.48 -1.71 3.20
CA LYS A 181 -16.16 -1.11 2.02
C LYS A 181 -15.21 -0.73 0.90
N PHE A 182 -14.15 -1.49 0.71
CA PHE A 182 -13.37 -1.42 -0.51
C PHE A 182 -14.14 -2.03 -1.69
N LEU A 183 -13.97 -1.44 -2.84
CA LEU A 183 -14.48 -1.94 -4.12
C LEU A 183 -13.32 -2.55 -4.90
N LYS A 184 -13.55 -3.72 -5.48
CA LYS A 184 -12.55 -4.42 -6.29
C LYS A 184 -12.26 -3.66 -7.57
N GLY A 185 -10.99 -3.38 -7.81
CA GLY A 185 -10.50 -2.77 -9.03
C GLY A 185 -10.22 -3.80 -10.15
N SER A 186 -9.90 -3.29 -11.33
CA SER A 186 -9.47 -4.10 -12.48
C SER A 186 -7.95 -4.25 -12.59
N GLY A 187 -7.19 -3.43 -11.87
CA GLY A 187 -5.73 -3.44 -11.89
C GLY A 187 -5.15 -4.60 -11.07
N HIS A 188 -4.06 -5.17 -11.55
CA HIS A 188 -3.36 -6.27 -10.90
C HIS A 188 -1.88 -5.99 -10.77
N VAL A 189 -1.27 -6.60 -9.75
CA VAL A 189 0.18 -6.66 -9.56
C VAL A 189 0.57 -8.13 -9.44
N TYR A 190 1.54 -8.55 -10.24
CA TYR A 190 2.07 -9.91 -10.24
C TYR A 190 3.45 -9.88 -9.60
N TYR A 191 3.71 -10.80 -8.66
CA TYR A 191 4.99 -10.95 -7.99
C TYR A 191 5.78 -12.08 -8.62
N TYR A 192 7.09 -11.88 -8.77
CA TYR A 192 8.02 -12.81 -9.38
C TYR A 192 9.28 -12.95 -8.55
N LEU A 193 9.85 -14.15 -8.58
CA LEU A 193 11.17 -14.44 -8.04
C LEU A 193 12.14 -14.72 -9.19
N PHE A 194 13.31 -14.16 -9.12
CA PHE A 194 14.40 -14.43 -10.04
C PHE A 194 15.49 -15.22 -9.34
N ASN A 195 15.88 -16.34 -9.97
CA ASN A 195 16.93 -17.25 -9.50
C ASN A 195 16.69 -17.73 -8.04
N TRP A 196 15.45 -17.87 -7.64
CA TRP A 196 15.04 -18.41 -6.34
C TRP A 196 13.75 -19.19 -6.48
N LEU A 197 13.76 -20.41 -5.96
CA LEU A 197 12.58 -21.27 -5.85
C LEU A 197 12.23 -21.43 -4.38
N PRO A 198 11.03 -21.03 -3.93
CA PRO A 198 10.61 -21.24 -2.55
C PRO A 198 10.39 -22.73 -2.27
N SER A 199 10.70 -23.15 -1.04
CA SER A 199 10.52 -24.54 -0.59
C SER A 199 9.06 -24.95 -0.42
N SER A 200 8.14 -23.98 -0.35
CA SER A 200 6.69 -24.18 -0.24
C SER A 200 5.94 -23.16 -1.10
N SER A 201 4.67 -23.43 -1.39
CA SER A 201 3.80 -22.46 -2.06
C SER A 201 3.69 -21.15 -1.27
N ILE A 202 3.61 -20.04 -2.00
CA ILE A 202 3.45 -18.70 -1.45
C ILE A 202 2.09 -18.19 -1.92
N GLY A 203 1.23 -17.85 -0.95
CA GLY A 203 -0.06 -17.20 -1.20
C GLY A 203 0.03 -15.68 -1.09
N SER A 204 -1.03 -14.97 -1.45
CA SER A 204 -1.08 -13.51 -1.27
C SER A 204 -1.05 -13.09 0.21
N GLU A 205 -1.50 -13.97 1.11
CA GLU A 205 -1.44 -13.82 2.57
C GLU A 205 0.00 -13.86 3.11
N ASP A 206 0.90 -14.54 2.43
CA ASP A 206 2.31 -14.68 2.80
C ASP A 206 3.19 -13.48 2.37
N VAL A 207 2.62 -12.57 1.58
CA VAL A 207 3.36 -11.45 0.98
C VAL A 207 2.97 -10.13 1.64
N GLN A 208 3.96 -9.40 2.14
CA GLN A 208 3.81 -8.02 2.62
C GLN A 208 4.96 -7.14 2.12
N LEU A 209 5.34 -7.34 0.88
CA LEU A 209 6.30 -6.51 0.16
C LEU A 209 5.56 -5.59 -0.80
N LYS A 210 5.57 -4.30 -0.51
CA LYS A 210 5.08 -3.25 -1.41
C LYS A 210 6.29 -2.49 -1.96
N LEU A 211 6.35 -2.38 -3.27
CA LEU A 211 7.38 -1.61 -3.95
C LEU A 211 6.76 -0.27 -4.34
N PRO A 212 7.27 0.86 -3.84
CA PRO A 212 6.79 2.19 -4.16
C PRO A 212 7.11 2.61 -5.60
#